data_68cd78b32e3f3a8488a8130b80ca354f
#
_entry.id   68cd78b32e3f3a8488a8130b80ca354f
#
_cell.length_a   1.000
_cell.length_b   1.000
_cell.length_c   1.000
_cell.angle_alpha   90.00
_cell.angle_beta   90.00
_cell.angle_gamma   90.00
#
_symmetry.space_group_name_H-M   'P 1'
#
loop_
_entity.id
_entity.type
_entity.pdbx_description
1 polymer ?
#
loop_
_entity_poly.entity_id
_entity_poly.type
_entity_poly.pdbx_seq_one_letter_code
_entity_poly.pdbx_strand_id
1 'polypeptide(L)'
;MYIDLDAVKSYCRIDGEVEDELLLSLIDAAKSYLDGSGIPEPEADNPRYLLCVKAMVLEFYDHRGMTESVTPSAIPGLQNMVNQLKLEAEAERIVRADA
;
A
#
# COMPACT_ATOMS: atom_id res chain seq x y z
N MET A 1 -6.63 -9.81 -0.64
CA MET A 1 -7.44 -8.69 -0.08
C MET A 1 -7.87 -7.76 -1.20
N TYR A 2 -9.15 -7.46 -1.26
CA TYR A 2 -9.65 -6.50 -2.23
C TYR A 2 -9.48 -5.08 -1.70
N ILE A 3 -8.94 -4.19 -2.54
CA ILE A 3 -8.79 -2.78 -2.18
C ILE A 3 -9.81 -1.98 -2.98
N ASP A 4 -10.77 -1.39 -2.25
CA ASP A 4 -11.86 -0.63 -2.84
C ASP A 4 -11.34 0.70 -3.38
N LEU A 5 -11.54 0.94 -4.67
CA LEU A 5 -11.14 2.20 -5.32
C LEU A 5 -11.82 3.40 -4.66
N ASP A 6 -13.09 3.27 -4.29
CA ASP A 6 -13.81 4.38 -3.63
C ASP A 6 -13.18 4.75 -2.28
N ALA A 7 -12.70 3.76 -1.53
CA ALA A 7 -12.00 4.01 -0.27
C ALA A 7 -10.70 4.78 -0.50
N VAL A 8 -9.96 4.42 -1.55
CA VAL A 8 -8.73 5.14 -1.92
C VAL A 8 -9.04 6.56 -2.36
N LYS A 9 -10.08 6.74 -3.17
CA LYS A 9 -10.49 8.07 -3.64
C LYS A 9 -10.92 8.97 -2.47
N SER A 10 -11.65 8.42 -1.51
CA SER A 10 -12.04 9.15 -0.31
C SER A 10 -10.82 9.60 0.50
N TYR A 11 -9.86 8.71 0.67
CA TYR A 11 -8.63 9.03 1.40
C TYR A 11 -7.84 10.13 0.70
N CYS A 12 -7.74 10.06 -0.63
CA CYS A 12 -7.00 11.03 -1.44
C CYS A 12 -7.80 12.30 -1.76
N ARG A 13 -9.08 12.35 -1.36
CA ARG A 13 -10.00 13.46 -1.64
C ARG A 13 -10.17 13.71 -3.13
N ILE A 14 -10.33 12.64 -3.89
CA ILE A 14 -10.50 12.70 -5.33
C ILE A 14 -11.95 12.41 -5.68
N ASP A 15 -12.58 13.30 -6.42
CA ASP A 15 -13.94 13.14 -6.92
C ASP A 15 -13.92 12.84 -8.42
N GLY A 16 -14.95 12.14 -8.90
CA GLY A 16 -15.08 11.85 -10.32
C GLY A 16 -14.32 10.63 -10.76
N GLU A 17 -14.36 10.33 -12.05
CA GLU A 17 -13.85 9.11 -12.63
C GLU A 17 -12.63 9.30 -13.54
N VAL A 18 -12.22 10.56 -13.77
CA VAL A 18 -11.17 10.89 -14.73
C VAL A 18 -9.84 10.23 -14.38
N GLU A 19 -9.55 10.07 -13.11
CA GLU A 19 -8.28 9.56 -12.63
C GLU A 19 -8.33 8.10 -12.17
N ASP A 20 -9.45 7.40 -12.42
CA ASP A 20 -9.62 6.03 -11.91
C ASP A 20 -8.55 5.08 -12.43
N GLU A 21 -8.21 5.13 -13.71
CA GLU A 21 -7.16 4.28 -14.27
C GLU A 21 -5.79 4.57 -13.65
N LEU A 22 -5.48 5.84 -13.45
CA LEU A 22 -4.23 6.23 -12.81
C LEU A 22 -4.18 5.68 -11.38
N LEU A 23 -5.29 5.84 -10.63
CA LEU A 23 -5.34 5.36 -9.25
C LEU A 23 -5.19 3.84 -9.17
N LEU A 24 -5.82 3.10 -10.08
CA LEU A 24 -5.64 1.64 -10.13
C LEU A 24 -4.19 1.26 -10.38
N SER A 25 -3.51 1.98 -11.26
CA SER A 25 -2.08 1.75 -11.51
C SER A 25 -1.23 2.05 -10.28
N LEU A 26 -1.56 3.11 -9.55
CA LEU A 26 -0.83 3.47 -8.33
C LEU A 26 -1.07 2.46 -7.21
N ILE A 27 -2.28 1.91 -7.11
CA ILE A 27 -2.57 0.84 -6.16
C ILE A 27 -1.70 -0.39 -6.47
N ASP A 28 -1.64 -0.78 -7.73
CA ASP A 28 -0.81 -1.92 -8.14
C ASP A 28 0.67 -1.67 -7.85
N ALA A 29 1.15 -0.45 -8.09
CA ALA A 29 2.53 -0.09 -7.79
C ALA A 29 2.82 -0.19 -6.30
N ALA A 30 1.89 0.27 -5.45
CA ALA A 30 2.03 0.19 -4.01
C ALA A 30 2.08 -1.27 -3.53
N LYS A 31 1.18 -2.10 -4.03
CA LYS A 31 1.18 -3.53 -3.71
C LYS A 31 2.48 -4.21 -4.13
N SER A 32 2.96 -3.88 -5.31
CA SER A 32 4.21 -4.43 -5.84
C SER A 32 5.40 -4.04 -4.98
N TYR A 33 5.44 -2.79 -4.54
CA TYR A 33 6.50 -2.34 -3.65
C TYR A 33 6.49 -3.10 -2.33
N LEU A 34 5.31 -3.26 -1.73
CA LEU A 34 5.18 -3.99 -0.47
C LEU A 34 5.56 -5.46 -0.63
N ASP A 35 5.15 -6.09 -1.73
CA ASP A 35 5.52 -7.47 -2.02
C ASP A 35 7.04 -7.62 -2.13
N GLY A 36 7.69 -6.72 -2.85
CA GLY A 36 9.15 -6.70 -2.99
C GLY A 36 9.88 -6.44 -1.67
N SER A 37 9.20 -5.84 -0.70
CA SER A 37 9.73 -5.60 0.64
C SER A 37 9.50 -6.77 1.60
N GLY A 38 8.89 -7.86 1.14
CA GLY A 38 8.61 -9.02 1.97
C GLY A 38 7.24 -9.02 2.62
N ILE A 39 6.32 -8.19 2.12
CA ILE A 39 4.96 -8.08 2.64
C ILE A 39 4.00 -8.49 1.53
N PRO A 40 3.62 -9.77 1.45
CA PRO A 40 2.66 -10.21 0.45
C PRO A 40 1.28 -9.65 0.74
N GLU A 41 0.46 -9.54 -0.30
CA GLU A 41 -0.91 -9.11 -0.14
C GLU A 41 -1.66 -10.09 0.77
N PRO A 42 -2.30 -9.59 1.86
CA PRO A 42 -3.02 -10.50 2.76
C PRO A 42 -4.27 -11.08 2.10
N GLU A 43 -4.63 -12.30 2.50
CA GLU A 43 -5.84 -12.95 1.99
C GLU A 43 -7.10 -12.33 2.58
N ALA A 44 -7.05 -11.98 3.86
CA ALA A 44 -8.16 -11.33 4.56
C ALA A 44 -7.90 -9.83 4.70
N ASP A 45 -8.95 -9.07 5.00
CA ASP A 45 -8.82 -7.64 5.20
C ASP A 45 -7.83 -7.33 6.31
N ASN A 46 -6.91 -6.42 6.01
CA ASN A 46 -5.89 -5.97 6.95
C ASN A 46 -5.86 -4.44 6.93
N PRO A 47 -6.37 -3.78 8.00
CA PRO A 47 -6.42 -2.31 8.01
C PRO A 47 -5.06 -1.65 7.89
N ARG A 48 -4.02 -2.26 8.45
CA ARG A 48 -2.65 -1.70 8.35
C ARG A 48 -2.14 -1.75 6.93
N TYR A 49 -2.35 -2.88 6.24
CA TYR A 49 -1.97 -3.01 4.85
C TYR A 49 -2.72 -1.99 3.98
N LEU A 50 -4.02 -1.88 4.19
CA LEU A 50 -4.85 -0.93 3.46
C LEU A 50 -4.37 0.50 3.68
N LEU A 51 -4.07 0.88 4.91
CA LEU A 51 -3.58 2.23 5.20
C LEU A 51 -2.22 2.50 4.55
N CYS A 52 -1.33 1.52 4.53
CA CYS A 52 -0.05 1.64 3.82
C CYS A 52 -0.28 1.90 2.33
N VAL A 53 -1.16 1.13 1.70
CA VAL A 53 -1.47 1.31 0.27
C VAL A 53 -2.05 2.69 0.02
N LYS A 54 -3.02 3.12 0.83
CA LYS A 54 -3.62 4.45 0.69
C LYS A 54 -2.59 5.57 0.81
N ALA A 55 -1.72 5.49 1.81
CA ALA A 55 -0.69 6.50 2.03
C ALA A 55 0.29 6.55 0.86
N MET A 56 0.69 5.40 0.33
CA MET A 56 1.58 5.33 -0.81
C MET A 56 0.92 5.88 -2.07
N VAL A 57 -0.34 5.54 -2.31
CA VAL A 57 -1.09 6.05 -3.46
C VAL A 57 -1.18 7.56 -3.41
N LEU A 58 -1.51 8.12 -2.25
CA LEU A 58 -1.60 9.58 -2.10
C LEU A 58 -0.26 10.24 -2.40
N GLU A 59 0.83 9.71 -1.88
CA GLU A 59 2.17 10.24 -2.12
C GLU A 59 2.53 10.16 -3.61
N PHE A 60 2.29 9.02 -4.24
CA PHE A 60 2.55 8.87 -5.67
C PHE A 60 1.67 9.82 -6.50
N TYR A 61 0.43 9.99 -6.12
CA TYR A 61 -0.49 10.88 -6.82
C TYR A 61 -0.04 12.33 -6.73
N ASP A 62 0.33 12.79 -5.54
CA ASP A 62 0.77 14.16 -5.31
C ASP A 62 2.11 14.47 -6.01
N HIS A 63 2.94 13.46 -6.20
CA HIS A 63 4.28 13.63 -6.76
C HIS A 63 4.46 12.89 -8.08
N ARG A 64 3.36 12.68 -8.84
CA ARG A 64 3.42 11.88 -10.06
C ARG A 64 4.37 12.40 -11.13
N GLY A 65 4.67 13.69 -11.12
CA GLY A 65 5.67 14.29 -12.01
C GLY A 65 7.10 14.11 -11.51
N MET A 66 7.29 13.56 -10.31
CA MET A 66 8.58 13.41 -9.64
C MET A 66 8.76 11.99 -9.09
N THR A 67 8.17 11.00 -9.76
CA THR A 67 8.10 9.63 -9.25
C THR A 67 9.46 8.99 -8.97
N GLU A 68 10.49 9.40 -9.68
CA GLU A 68 11.84 8.86 -9.48
C GLU A 68 12.45 9.27 -8.15
N SER A 69 12.02 10.39 -7.59
CA SER A 69 12.56 10.90 -6.35
C SER A 69 11.69 10.59 -5.13
N VAL A 70 10.51 10.01 -5.33
CA VAL A 70 9.61 9.64 -4.24
C VAL A 70 9.83 8.19 -3.88
N THR A 71 10.25 7.93 -2.64
CA THR A 71 10.34 6.58 -2.10
C THR A 71 9.40 6.45 -0.90
N PRO A 72 8.77 5.28 -0.70
CA PRO A 72 7.90 5.09 0.46
C PRO A 72 8.58 5.37 1.80
N SER A 73 9.89 5.17 1.89
CA SER A 73 10.64 5.46 3.11
C SER A 73 10.66 6.95 3.46
N ALA A 74 10.36 7.83 2.50
CA ALA A 74 10.28 9.27 2.75
C ALA A 74 8.93 9.69 3.34
N ILE A 75 7.95 8.81 3.39
CA ILE A 75 6.62 9.10 3.94
C ILE A 75 6.66 8.99 5.46
N PRO A 76 6.35 10.09 6.21
CA PRO A 76 6.41 10.04 7.67
C PRO A 76 5.53 8.91 8.26
N GLY A 77 6.10 8.12 9.14
CA GLY A 77 5.39 7.04 9.84
C GLY A 77 5.18 5.77 9.02
N LEU A 78 5.37 5.81 7.71
CA LEU A 78 5.14 4.64 6.87
C LEU A 78 6.13 3.51 7.17
N GLN A 79 7.39 3.85 7.45
CA GLN A 79 8.41 2.84 7.74
C GLN A 79 8.05 2.00 8.97
N ASN A 80 7.48 2.63 10.00
CA ASN A 80 7.03 1.90 11.18
C ASN A 80 5.90 0.92 10.84
N MET A 81 4.95 1.34 10.01
CA MET A 81 3.85 0.47 9.56
C MET A 81 4.38 -0.69 8.71
N VAL A 82 5.31 -0.39 7.82
CA VAL A 82 5.95 -1.42 6.98
C VAL A 82 6.67 -2.44 7.86
N ASN A 83 7.41 -1.98 8.87
CA ASN A 83 8.11 -2.87 9.80
C ASN A 83 7.14 -3.78 10.56
N GLN A 84 6.01 -3.24 11.02
CA GLN A 84 4.99 -4.04 11.69
C GLN A 84 4.37 -5.08 10.76
N LEU A 85 4.10 -4.72 9.52
CA LEU A 85 3.57 -5.66 8.52
C LEU A 85 4.57 -6.77 8.23
N LYS A 86 5.86 -6.44 8.17
CA LYS A 86 6.90 -7.46 7.99
C LYS A 86 6.91 -8.45 9.14
N LEU A 87 6.80 -7.96 10.38
CA LEU A 87 6.76 -8.83 11.55
C LEU A 87 5.54 -9.73 11.54
N GLU A 88 4.37 -9.21 11.14
CA GLU A 88 3.17 -10.00 11.01
C GLU A 88 3.33 -11.10 9.94
N ALA A 89 3.91 -10.75 8.80
CA ALA A 89 4.13 -11.71 7.71
C ALA A 89 5.11 -12.81 8.13
N GLU A 90 6.18 -12.45 8.85
CA GLU A 90 7.14 -13.41 9.37
C GLU A 90 6.51 -14.34 10.40
N ALA A 91 5.68 -13.80 11.30
CA ALA A 91 4.99 -14.60 12.30
C ALA A 91 4.04 -15.60 11.67
N GLU A 92 3.28 -15.19 10.65
CA GLU A 92 2.39 -16.08 9.91
C GLU A 92 3.19 -17.19 9.21
N ARG A 93 4.33 -16.84 8.64
CA ARG A 93 5.18 -17.80 7.95
C ARG A 93 5.71 -18.86 8.90
N ILE A 94 6.12 -18.44 10.10
CA ILE A 94 6.61 -19.35 11.14
C ILE A 94 5.48 -20.29 11.60
N VAL A 95 4.28 -19.75 11.83
CA VAL A 95 3.13 -20.55 12.25
C VAL A 95 2.79 -21.60 11.17
N ARG A 96 2.81 -21.21 9.89
CA ARG A 96 2.55 -22.14 8.80
C ARG A 96 3.62 -23.21 8.67
N ALA A 97 4.87 -22.87 8.95
CA ALA A 97 5.97 -23.83 8.89
C ALA A 97 5.86 -24.88 10.00
N ASP A 98 5.29 -24.55 11.13
CA ASP A 98 5.07 -25.45 12.26
C ASP A 98 3.83 -26.34 12.08
N ALA A 99 2.98 -25.99 11.16
CA ALA A 99 1.79 -26.78 10.86
C ALA A 99 2.10 -27.87 9.85
#